data_741fbf8e5d5922686fff843a569c0670
#
_entry.id   741fbf8e5d5922686fff843a569c0670
#
_cell.length_a   1.000
_cell.length_b   1.000
_cell.length_c   1.000
_cell.angle_alpha   90.00
_cell.angle_beta   90.00
_cell.angle_gamma   90.00
#
_symmetry.space_group_name_H-M   'P 1'
#
loop_
_entity.id
_entity.type
_entity.pdbx_description
1 polymer ?
#
loop_
_entity_poly.entity_id
_entity_poly.type
_entity_poly.pdbx_seq_one_letter_code
_entity_poly.pdbx_strand_id
1 'polypeptide(L)'
;MGILQRIWNGTFVYQEPICFSTDVKKQPIGGSLLYFPDKILSLTSFDSSIYYEANQDYIVMGKNILRTETSQIPFVDRNIYCRPFTGIPETAWVRLPGGKEYIDVVSDIYRWQVLVTYTHKNAWNGFKPESRLEQLSKSIKKLCAGGDFQLVFYGDSITAGWESSGCNEHVIDMVTIEKYHASIWHAPYQPSWAELVTNELQNCYPKSNIIKTNCAAGGANMQWGKQHADELVNPHNPNLVILAFGMNSMQEHADDYQDTILSIIQIVRKKNPDCEFILVSPMIPNPDILSFQNNQLLNQQKALYKISDSIGGVCVAPVHSVFQELIAHGKNYLELTGNCINHPNDFSVRIYAQTILEVLNPNADTNTLLPQKDKQN
;
A
#
# COMPACT_ATOMS: atom_id res chain seq x y z
N MET A 1 -17.13 3.71 12.61
CA MET A 1 -15.78 4.13 12.16
C MET A 1 -15.36 3.15 11.08
N GLY A 2 -14.95 3.65 9.91
CA GLY A 2 -14.61 2.80 8.78
C GLY A 2 -13.18 2.26 8.87
N ILE A 3 -12.94 1.10 8.23
CA ILE A 3 -11.61 0.46 8.15
C ILE A 3 -10.56 1.35 7.43
N LEU A 4 -11.01 2.35 6.67
CA LEU A 4 -10.19 3.31 5.94
C LEU A 4 -10.02 4.65 6.66
N GLN A 5 -10.31 4.73 7.96
CA GLN A 5 -9.96 5.94 8.72
C GLN A 5 -8.45 6.17 8.64
N ARG A 6 -8.06 7.39 8.20
CA ARG A 6 -6.64 7.75 8.03
C ARG A 6 -5.92 7.70 9.37
N ILE A 7 -4.76 7.05 9.41
CA ILE A 7 -3.97 6.98 10.64
C ILE A 7 -3.50 8.36 11.12
N TRP A 8 -3.35 9.34 10.23
CA TRP A 8 -2.96 10.72 10.57
C TRP A 8 -4.13 11.62 10.95
N ASN A 9 -5.36 11.13 10.92
CA ASN A 9 -6.56 11.88 11.27
C ASN A 9 -7.38 11.14 12.34
N GLY A 10 -7.80 11.87 13.37
CA GLY A 10 -8.68 11.31 14.40
C GLY A 10 -7.97 10.76 15.63
N THR A 11 -8.66 9.92 16.37
CA THR A 11 -8.25 9.39 17.69
C THR A 11 -8.43 7.87 17.77
N PHE A 12 -8.46 7.18 16.64
CA PHE A 12 -8.76 5.76 16.55
C PHE A 12 -7.86 5.07 15.51
N VAL A 13 -7.27 3.96 15.91
CA VAL A 13 -6.50 3.08 15.01
C VAL A 13 -7.16 1.71 14.97
N TYR A 14 -7.45 1.23 13.78
CA TYR A 14 -8.09 -0.05 13.54
C TYR A 14 -7.05 -1.10 13.15
N GLN A 15 -7.00 -2.20 13.91
CA GLN A 15 -6.22 -3.39 13.61
C GLN A 15 -4.77 -3.07 13.20
N GLU A 16 -4.07 -2.28 14.00
CA GLU A 16 -2.63 -2.09 13.83
C GLU A 16 -1.89 -3.39 14.18
N PRO A 17 -1.06 -3.95 13.28
CA PRO A 17 -0.36 -5.18 13.56
C PRO A 17 0.85 -4.94 14.45
N ILE A 18 1.09 -5.87 15.35
CA ILE A 18 2.34 -6.07 16.07
C ILE A 18 2.79 -7.51 15.91
N CYS A 19 4.10 -7.74 15.89
CA CYS A 19 4.68 -9.06 15.74
C CYS A 19 5.88 -9.19 16.66
N PHE A 20 5.83 -10.15 17.59
CA PHE A 20 6.91 -10.36 18.56
C PHE A 20 7.94 -11.36 18.03
N SER A 21 9.20 -10.95 18.03
CA SER A 21 10.34 -11.76 17.58
C SER A 21 11.63 -11.31 18.27
N THR A 22 12.76 -11.81 17.80
CA THR A 22 14.09 -11.31 18.13
C THR A 22 14.81 -10.80 16.89
N ASP A 23 15.66 -9.81 17.06
CA ASP A 23 16.59 -9.34 16.03
C ASP A 23 17.80 -10.29 15.87
N VAL A 24 18.75 -9.91 15.00
CA VAL A 24 20.01 -10.66 14.77
C VAL A 24 20.90 -10.77 16.03
N LYS A 25 20.71 -9.87 17.00
CA LYS A 25 21.44 -9.87 18.30
C LYS A 25 20.64 -10.57 19.39
N LYS A 26 19.56 -11.27 19.04
CA LYS A 26 18.62 -11.93 19.96
C LYS A 26 17.96 -10.97 20.96
N GLN A 27 17.84 -9.67 20.60
CA GLN A 27 17.09 -8.71 21.37
C GLN A 27 15.61 -8.77 20.98
N PRO A 28 14.68 -8.67 21.93
CA PRO A 28 13.24 -8.64 21.61
C PRO A 28 12.90 -7.46 20.69
N ILE A 29 12.08 -7.73 19.69
CA ILE A 29 11.51 -6.73 18.78
C ILE A 29 9.99 -6.90 18.70
N GLY A 30 9.29 -5.84 18.24
CA GLY A 30 7.85 -5.81 18.07
C GLY A 30 7.09 -5.23 19.26
N GLY A 31 5.77 -5.12 19.08
CA GLY A 31 4.87 -4.62 20.12
C GLY A 31 4.75 -3.10 20.21
N SER A 32 5.47 -2.32 19.39
CA SER A 32 5.36 -0.87 19.39
C SER A 32 4.14 -0.42 18.59
N LEU A 33 3.30 0.43 19.18
CA LEU A 33 2.16 1.08 18.52
C LEU A 33 2.58 2.44 17.94
N LEU A 34 1.83 2.92 16.95
CA LEU A 34 2.04 4.24 16.35
C LEU A 34 1.78 5.36 17.37
N TYR A 35 0.80 5.17 18.26
CA TYR A 35 0.41 6.16 19.26
C TYR A 35 0.45 5.59 20.68
N PHE A 36 0.50 6.47 21.67
CA PHE A 36 0.20 6.09 23.05
C PHE A 36 -1.28 5.75 23.15
N PRO A 37 -1.65 4.51 23.46
CA PRO A 37 -3.06 4.13 23.56
C PRO A 37 -3.71 4.79 24.77
N ASP A 38 -4.90 5.39 24.58
CA ASP A 38 -5.77 5.82 25.67
C ASP A 38 -6.59 4.62 26.19
N LYS A 39 -7.09 3.81 25.25
CA LYS A 39 -7.80 2.57 25.54
C LYS A 39 -7.56 1.53 24.47
N ILE A 40 -7.13 0.33 24.83
CA ILE A 40 -7.16 -0.83 23.96
C ILE A 40 -8.61 -1.33 23.89
N LEU A 41 -9.16 -1.39 22.69
CA LEU A 41 -10.52 -1.87 22.43
C LEU A 41 -10.52 -3.37 22.13
N SER A 42 -9.52 -3.83 21.39
CA SER A 42 -9.27 -5.26 21.19
C SER A 42 -7.80 -5.50 20.87
N LEU A 43 -7.31 -6.67 21.27
CA LEU A 43 -6.07 -7.25 20.83
C LEU A 43 -6.38 -8.69 20.45
N THR A 44 -6.21 -9.03 19.16
CA THR A 44 -6.69 -10.30 18.61
C THR A 44 -5.61 -10.98 17.77
N SER A 45 -5.79 -12.28 17.49
CA SER A 45 -5.09 -12.96 16.41
C SER A 45 -5.38 -12.27 15.06
N PHE A 46 -4.55 -12.55 14.04
CA PHE A 46 -4.68 -11.96 12.71
C PHE A 46 -6.07 -12.19 12.06
N ASP A 47 -6.69 -13.34 12.35
CA ASP A 47 -8.00 -13.74 11.85
C ASP A 47 -9.16 -13.28 12.76
N SER A 48 -8.85 -12.56 13.84
CA SER A 48 -9.78 -12.10 14.88
C SER A 48 -10.53 -13.23 15.64
N SER A 49 -10.08 -14.48 15.55
CA SER A 49 -10.72 -15.62 16.22
C SER A 49 -10.35 -15.74 17.69
N ILE A 50 -9.16 -15.26 18.09
CA ILE A 50 -8.67 -15.28 19.46
C ILE A 50 -8.55 -13.87 19.99
N TYR A 51 -9.09 -13.61 21.18
CA TYR A 51 -8.94 -12.37 21.93
C TYR A 51 -7.94 -12.56 23.05
N TYR A 52 -7.00 -11.64 23.18
CA TYR A 52 -5.98 -11.65 24.23
C TYR A 52 -6.36 -10.68 25.34
N GLU A 53 -6.16 -11.13 26.60
CA GLU A 53 -6.63 -10.43 27.80
C GLU A 53 -5.52 -9.60 28.45
N ALA A 54 -5.86 -8.36 28.83
CA ALA A 54 -4.97 -7.49 29.57
C ALA A 54 -4.62 -8.09 30.96
N ASN A 55 -3.37 -7.96 31.39
CA ASN A 55 -2.78 -8.52 32.60
C ASN A 55 -2.65 -10.05 32.65
N GLN A 56 -3.24 -10.77 31.70
CA GLN A 56 -3.04 -12.19 31.48
C GLN A 56 -2.07 -12.44 30.33
N ASP A 57 -2.36 -11.88 29.14
CA ASP A 57 -1.57 -12.07 27.94
C ASP A 57 -0.63 -10.91 27.67
N TYR A 58 -1.05 -9.69 28.03
CA TYR A 58 -0.25 -8.48 27.76
C TYR A 58 -0.42 -7.41 28.83
N ILE A 59 0.58 -6.52 28.89
CA ILE A 59 0.52 -5.24 29.60
C ILE A 59 0.86 -4.11 28.63
N VAL A 60 0.34 -2.91 28.93
CA VAL A 60 0.65 -1.70 28.16
C VAL A 60 1.66 -0.85 28.92
N MET A 61 2.79 -0.53 28.28
CA MET A 61 3.82 0.34 28.85
C MET A 61 4.20 1.43 27.85
N GLY A 62 3.70 2.64 28.10
CA GLY A 62 3.83 3.72 27.12
C GLY A 62 3.09 3.40 25.83
N LYS A 63 3.79 3.37 24.70
CA LYS A 63 3.22 2.93 23.43
C LYS A 63 3.48 1.45 23.09
N ASN A 64 4.06 0.69 24.03
CA ASN A 64 4.41 -0.70 23.77
C ASN A 64 3.41 -1.65 24.43
N ILE A 65 3.04 -2.67 23.68
CA ILE A 65 2.41 -3.89 24.20
C ILE A 65 3.55 -4.85 24.57
N LEU A 66 3.53 -5.36 25.77
CA LEU A 66 4.50 -6.34 26.26
C LEU A 66 3.77 -7.65 26.61
N ARG A 67 4.33 -8.78 26.17
CA ARG A 67 3.82 -10.11 26.55
C ARG A 67 4.11 -10.38 28.03
N THR A 68 3.16 -10.98 28.71
CA THR A 68 3.38 -11.52 30.06
C THR A 68 4.09 -12.88 30.01
N GLU A 69 4.47 -13.42 31.16
CA GLU A 69 5.07 -14.76 31.24
C GLU A 69 4.07 -15.87 30.87
N THR A 70 2.78 -15.63 31.07
CA THR A 70 1.69 -16.59 30.76
C THR A 70 1.02 -16.35 29.43
N SER A 71 1.55 -15.42 28.62
CA SER A 71 0.95 -14.93 27.40
C SER A 71 0.71 -16.01 26.34
N GLN A 72 -0.50 -16.04 25.80
CA GLN A 72 -0.88 -16.83 24.61
C GLN A 72 -0.56 -16.12 23.31
N ILE A 73 -0.14 -14.85 23.34
CA ILE A 73 0.24 -14.09 22.16
C ILE A 73 1.42 -14.80 21.47
N PRO A 74 1.36 -15.06 20.15
CA PRO A 74 2.43 -15.73 19.44
C PRO A 74 3.74 -14.97 19.50
N PHE A 75 4.83 -15.72 19.50
CA PHE A 75 6.20 -15.22 19.37
C PHE A 75 6.85 -15.98 18.21
N VAL A 76 7.27 -15.26 17.16
CA VAL A 76 7.90 -15.92 16.04
C VAL A 76 9.39 -16.10 16.28
N ASP A 77 9.85 -17.35 16.30
CA ASP A 77 11.29 -17.61 16.30
C ASP A 77 11.89 -17.12 14.98
N ARG A 78 13.00 -16.38 15.09
CA ARG A 78 13.71 -15.84 13.92
C ARG A 78 14.03 -16.92 12.87
N ASN A 79 14.28 -18.15 13.30
CA ASN A 79 14.54 -19.28 12.43
C ASN A 79 13.36 -19.66 11.50
N ILE A 80 12.16 -19.14 11.74
CA ILE A 80 11.00 -19.38 10.89
C ILE A 80 11.11 -18.58 9.61
N TYR A 81 11.59 -17.33 9.69
CA TYR A 81 11.69 -16.42 8.54
C TYR A 81 13.14 -16.11 8.12
N CYS A 82 14.14 -16.55 8.86
CA CYS A 82 15.56 -16.48 8.54
C CYS A 82 16.16 -17.86 8.42
N ARG A 83 16.84 -18.15 7.30
CA ARG A 83 17.47 -19.45 7.05
C ARG A 83 18.97 -19.30 6.81
N PRO A 84 19.77 -20.33 7.15
CA PRO A 84 21.17 -20.37 6.73
C PRO A 84 21.29 -20.33 5.21
N PHE A 85 22.12 -19.42 4.69
CA PHE A 85 22.38 -19.35 3.25
C PHE A 85 23.40 -20.42 2.84
N THR A 86 22.98 -21.34 2.01
CA THR A 86 23.80 -22.45 1.52
C THR A 86 24.32 -22.23 0.09
N GLY A 87 24.15 -21.00 -0.45
CA GLY A 87 24.55 -20.67 -1.80
C GLY A 87 23.49 -21.03 -2.87
N ILE A 88 22.22 -21.19 -2.48
CA ILE A 88 21.13 -21.48 -3.41
C ILE A 88 20.84 -20.20 -4.25
N PRO A 89 20.96 -20.28 -5.61
CA PRO A 89 20.80 -19.09 -6.47
C PRO A 89 19.45 -18.41 -6.33
N GLU A 90 18.36 -19.16 -6.12
CA GLU A 90 17.00 -18.65 -5.99
C GLU A 90 16.83 -17.74 -4.77
N THR A 91 17.65 -17.91 -3.73
CA THR A 91 17.61 -17.10 -2.50
C THR A 91 18.69 -16.01 -2.46
N ALA A 92 19.51 -15.90 -3.50
CA ALA A 92 20.61 -14.93 -3.52
C ALA A 92 20.14 -13.48 -3.38
N TRP A 93 18.96 -13.15 -3.91
CA TRP A 93 18.38 -11.82 -3.86
C TRP A 93 17.81 -11.43 -2.48
N VAL A 94 17.52 -12.40 -1.63
CA VAL A 94 16.99 -12.19 -0.26
C VAL A 94 18.04 -12.38 0.84
N ARG A 95 19.35 -12.33 0.48
CA ARG A 95 20.43 -12.46 1.44
C ARG A 95 20.50 -11.30 2.43
N LEU A 96 20.87 -11.65 3.67
CA LEU A 96 21.13 -10.69 4.73
C LEU A 96 22.60 -10.24 4.77
N PRO A 97 22.91 -9.12 5.43
CA PRO A 97 24.28 -8.67 5.68
C PRO A 97 25.14 -9.76 6.31
N GLY A 98 26.40 -9.86 5.87
CA GLY A 98 27.32 -10.94 6.27
C GLY A 98 27.20 -12.21 5.44
N GLY A 99 26.17 -12.34 4.59
CA GLY A 99 26.03 -13.39 3.58
C GLY A 99 25.80 -14.82 4.10
N LYS A 100 25.57 -14.98 5.43
CA LYS A 100 25.39 -16.28 6.09
C LYS A 100 23.94 -16.72 6.18
N GLU A 101 23.01 -15.79 5.99
CA GLU A 101 21.58 -16.02 6.13
C GLU A 101 20.83 -15.34 4.99
N TYR A 102 19.58 -15.77 4.76
CA TYR A 102 18.64 -15.12 3.87
C TYR A 102 17.26 -15.06 4.54
N ILE A 103 16.42 -14.12 4.11
CA ILE A 103 14.99 -14.10 4.47
C ILE A 103 14.28 -15.15 3.63
N ASP A 104 13.66 -16.09 4.30
CA ASP A 104 12.75 -17.03 3.65
C ASP A 104 11.46 -16.29 3.29
N VAL A 105 10.92 -16.57 2.11
CA VAL A 105 9.61 -16.07 1.71
C VAL A 105 8.57 -16.84 2.51
N VAL A 106 8.17 -16.28 3.65
CA VAL A 106 7.17 -16.88 4.52
C VAL A 106 5.84 -16.23 4.16
N SER A 107 5.10 -16.83 3.25
CA SER A 107 3.78 -16.37 2.81
C SER A 107 2.67 -16.45 3.87
N ASP A 108 3.01 -16.90 5.08
CA ASP A 108 2.07 -17.01 6.19
C ASP A 108 2.55 -16.32 7.49
N ILE A 109 3.46 -15.32 7.37
CA ILE A 109 3.94 -14.54 8.54
C ILE A 109 2.78 -13.86 9.28
N TYR A 110 1.68 -13.56 8.59
CA TYR A 110 0.48 -12.99 9.20
C TYR A 110 -0.03 -13.78 10.39
N ARG A 111 0.22 -15.11 10.47
CA ARG A 111 -0.20 -15.97 11.61
C ARG A 111 0.44 -15.58 12.93
N TRP A 112 1.58 -14.91 12.91
CA TRP A 112 2.25 -14.39 14.09
C TRP A 112 1.97 -12.91 14.35
N GLN A 113 1.28 -12.24 13.42
CA GLN A 113 0.83 -10.87 13.64
C GLN A 113 -0.41 -10.89 14.53
N VAL A 114 -0.44 -9.99 15.51
CA VAL A 114 -1.62 -9.73 16.32
C VAL A 114 -2.11 -8.31 16.06
N LEU A 115 -3.42 -8.12 16.08
CA LEU A 115 -4.08 -6.91 15.62
C LEU A 115 -4.58 -6.12 16.82
N VAL A 116 -4.13 -4.88 16.95
CA VAL A 116 -4.49 -3.97 18.04
C VAL A 116 -5.43 -2.89 17.51
N THR A 117 -6.64 -2.84 18.05
CA THR A 117 -7.58 -1.75 17.83
C THR A 117 -7.66 -0.90 19.08
N TYR A 118 -7.43 0.39 18.96
CA TYR A 118 -7.33 1.27 20.13
C TYR A 118 -7.70 2.71 19.82
N THR A 119 -7.96 3.48 20.89
CA THR A 119 -8.11 4.93 20.84
C THR A 119 -6.84 5.61 21.36
N HIS A 120 -6.61 6.85 20.91
CA HIS A 120 -5.50 7.70 21.38
C HIS A 120 -5.93 9.17 21.44
N LYS A 121 -5.14 10.00 22.11
CA LYS A 121 -5.34 11.45 22.22
C LYS A 121 -4.25 12.28 21.52
N ASN A 122 -3.21 11.62 21.03
CA ASN A 122 -2.08 12.28 20.39
C ASN A 122 -2.43 12.71 18.97
N ALA A 123 -2.00 13.90 18.58
CA ALA A 123 -2.00 14.33 17.20
C ALA A 123 -0.89 13.60 16.42
N TRP A 124 -1.11 13.33 15.14
CA TRP A 124 -0.07 12.90 14.23
C TRP A 124 0.93 14.03 14.01
N ASN A 125 2.21 13.76 14.19
CA ASN A 125 3.30 14.71 14.03
C ASN A 125 4.26 14.35 12.87
N GLY A 126 3.95 13.26 12.13
CA GLY A 126 4.71 12.81 10.98
C GLY A 126 4.19 13.39 9.66
N PHE A 127 4.81 12.95 8.57
CA PHE A 127 4.36 13.26 7.22
C PHE A 127 2.93 12.73 7.01
N LYS A 128 2.11 13.53 6.33
CA LYS A 128 0.81 13.10 5.80
C LYS A 128 0.67 13.55 4.35
N PRO A 129 0.02 12.76 3.50
CA PRO A 129 -0.31 13.19 2.15
C PRO A 129 -1.21 14.42 2.16
N GLU A 130 -1.14 15.20 1.10
CA GLU A 130 -2.01 16.35 0.87
C GLU A 130 -3.01 16.07 -0.23
N SER A 131 -4.18 16.69 -0.13
CA SER A 131 -5.17 16.66 -1.21
C SER A 131 -4.62 17.29 -2.49
N ARG A 132 -4.91 16.68 -3.64
CA ARG A 132 -4.50 17.14 -4.97
C ARG A 132 -5.68 17.16 -5.96
N LEU A 133 -6.88 17.44 -5.43
CA LEU A 133 -8.12 17.49 -6.21
C LEU A 133 -8.02 18.40 -7.42
N GLU A 134 -7.36 19.54 -7.29
CA GLU A 134 -7.19 20.54 -8.33
C GLU A 134 -6.42 19.97 -9.55
N GLN A 135 -5.53 19.01 -9.32
CA GLN A 135 -4.77 18.34 -10.37
C GLN A 135 -5.58 17.28 -11.12
N LEU A 136 -6.68 16.79 -10.52
CA LEU A 136 -7.55 15.75 -11.07
C LEU A 136 -8.95 16.27 -11.41
N SER A 137 -9.02 17.49 -11.91
CA SER A 137 -10.28 18.22 -12.07
C SER A 137 -11.26 17.57 -13.04
N LYS A 138 -10.79 16.86 -14.09
CA LYS A 138 -11.64 16.15 -15.04
C LYS A 138 -12.29 14.92 -14.43
N SER A 139 -11.49 14.11 -13.72
CA SER A 139 -11.96 12.93 -12.99
C SER A 139 -12.98 13.31 -11.92
N ILE A 140 -12.68 14.32 -11.11
CA ILE A 140 -13.60 14.77 -10.06
C ILE A 140 -14.91 15.32 -10.66
N LYS A 141 -14.85 16.13 -11.70
CA LYS A 141 -16.05 16.63 -12.38
C LYS A 141 -16.91 15.48 -12.90
N LYS A 142 -16.29 14.46 -13.49
CA LYS A 142 -17.01 13.30 -14.02
C LYS A 142 -17.63 12.47 -12.91
N LEU A 143 -16.91 12.21 -11.83
CA LEU A 143 -17.44 11.52 -10.64
C LEU A 143 -18.63 12.28 -10.02
N CYS A 144 -18.55 13.59 -9.90
CA CYS A 144 -19.65 14.42 -9.39
C CYS A 144 -20.87 14.44 -10.33
N ALA A 145 -20.64 14.40 -11.65
CA ALA A 145 -21.72 14.40 -12.65
C ALA A 145 -22.49 13.06 -12.68
N GLY A 146 -21.85 11.97 -12.32
CA GLY A 146 -22.42 10.61 -12.37
C GLY A 146 -22.24 9.93 -13.73
N GLY A 147 -22.78 8.72 -13.85
CA GLY A 147 -22.61 7.84 -15.01
C GLY A 147 -21.33 7.01 -14.95
N ASP A 148 -20.98 6.35 -16.05
CA ASP A 148 -19.84 5.43 -16.10
C ASP A 148 -18.50 6.16 -15.92
N PHE A 149 -17.69 5.64 -14.99
CA PHE A 149 -16.36 6.11 -14.69
C PHE A 149 -15.36 4.96 -14.79
N GLN A 150 -14.47 5.00 -15.77
CA GLN A 150 -13.46 3.98 -16.02
C GLN A 150 -12.24 4.25 -15.15
N LEU A 151 -12.00 3.37 -14.18
CA LEU A 151 -10.88 3.41 -13.25
C LEU A 151 -9.95 2.22 -13.53
N VAL A 152 -8.73 2.51 -13.98
CA VAL A 152 -7.74 1.48 -14.28
C VAL A 152 -6.62 1.52 -13.25
N PHE A 153 -6.29 0.36 -12.69
CA PHE A 153 -5.10 0.13 -11.88
C PHE A 153 -4.04 -0.54 -12.75
N TYR A 154 -2.84 0.02 -12.79
CA TYR A 154 -1.74 -0.49 -13.61
C TYR A 154 -0.44 -0.51 -12.82
N GLY A 155 0.14 -1.69 -12.61
CA GLY A 155 1.29 -1.87 -11.74
C GLY A 155 1.76 -3.31 -11.63
N ASP A 156 2.42 -3.62 -10.54
CA ASP A 156 3.03 -4.91 -10.24
C ASP A 156 2.18 -5.80 -9.31
N SER A 157 2.82 -6.79 -8.66
CA SER A 157 2.16 -7.71 -7.73
C SER A 157 1.47 -7.03 -6.55
N ILE A 158 1.98 -5.88 -6.09
CA ILE A 158 1.35 -5.11 -5.01
C ILE A 158 0.02 -4.52 -5.49
N THR A 159 -0.03 -4.08 -6.75
CA THR A 159 -1.25 -3.60 -7.39
C THR A 159 -2.22 -4.73 -7.70
N ALA A 160 -1.69 -5.91 -8.01
CA ALA A 160 -2.49 -7.13 -8.15
C ALA A 160 -3.14 -7.58 -6.83
N GLY A 161 -2.73 -7.02 -5.69
CA GLY A 161 -3.33 -7.29 -4.38
C GLY A 161 -2.69 -8.46 -3.61
N TRP A 162 -1.51 -8.91 -4.00
CA TRP A 162 -0.82 -10.01 -3.33
C TRP A 162 -0.57 -9.68 -1.85
N GLU A 163 -0.78 -10.68 -1.00
CA GLU A 163 -0.75 -10.66 0.48
C GLU A 163 -1.91 -9.89 1.14
N SER A 164 -2.90 -9.41 0.38
CA SER A 164 -4.19 -9.01 0.98
C SER A 164 -5.01 -10.25 1.30
N SER A 165 -5.48 -10.39 2.54
CA SER A 165 -6.14 -11.61 3.04
C SER A 165 -7.43 -12.01 2.28
N GLY A 166 -8.09 -11.07 1.63
CA GLY A 166 -9.28 -11.27 0.78
C GLY A 166 -9.05 -10.83 -0.66
N CYS A 167 -7.82 -10.96 -1.18
CA CYS A 167 -7.54 -10.67 -2.59
C CYS A 167 -8.37 -11.59 -3.49
N ASN A 168 -9.12 -10.99 -4.40
CA ASN A 168 -9.98 -11.66 -5.37
C ASN A 168 -9.96 -10.88 -6.68
N GLU A 169 -8.81 -10.84 -7.34
CA GLU A 169 -8.53 -9.97 -8.47
C GLU A 169 -8.32 -10.75 -9.77
N HIS A 170 -8.74 -10.16 -10.90
CA HIS A 170 -8.31 -10.59 -12.22
C HIS A 170 -7.08 -9.79 -12.61
N VAL A 171 -5.95 -10.47 -12.77
CA VAL A 171 -4.65 -9.86 -13.03
C VAL A 171 -4.04 -10.45 -14.31
N ILE A 172 -2.99 -9.82 -14.81
CA ILE A 172 -2.32 -10.22 -16.04
C ILE A 172 -1.16 -11.16 -15.71
N ASP A 173 -1.03 -12.24 -16.44
CA ASP A 173 0.19 -13.02 -16.51
C ASP A 173 1.24 -12.24 -17.30
N MET A 174 2.40 -11.98 -16.70
CA MET A 174 3.43 -11.13 -17.30
C MET A 174 4.02 -11.72 -18.60
N VAL A 175 3.98 -13.01 -18.78
CA VAL A 175 4.59 -13.71 -19.93
C VAL A 175 3.59 -13.90 -21.06
N THR A 176 2.42 -14.43 -20.75
CA THR A 176 1.41 -14.77 -21.75
C THR A 176 0.45 -13.62 -22.06
N ILE A 177 0.42 -12.59 -21.21
CA ILE A 177 -0.52 -11.44 -21.25
C ILE A 177 -1.98 -11.89 -21.06
N GLU A 178 -2.20 -13.13 -20.69
CA GLU A 178 -3.53 -13.64 -20.40
C GLU A 178 -3.98 -13.23 -19.00
N LYS A 179 -5.30 -13.01 -18.86
CA LYS A 179 -5.90 -12.72 -17.54
C LYS A 179 -6.10 -14.02 -16.78
N TYR A 180 -5.70 -14.01 -15.52
CA TYR A 180 -5.99 -15.09 -14.58
C TYR A 180 -6.59 -14.53 -13.29
N HIS A 181 -7.23 -15.38 -12.52
CA HIS A 181 -7.83 -15.03 -11.25
C HIS A 181 -6.86 -15.27 -10.11
N ALA A 182 -6.30 -14.20 -9.54
CA ALA A 182 -5.50 -14.25 -8.33
C ALA A 182 -6.43 -14.24 -7.11
N SER A 183 -6.34 -15.26 -6.27
CA SER A 183 -7.13 -15.37 -5.05
C SER A 183 -6.23 -15.74 -3.87
N ILE A 184 -6.23 -14.89 -2.85
CA ILE A 184 -5.71 -15.17 -1.50
C ILE A 184 -6.91 -15.04 -0.58
N TRP A 185 -7.31 -16.13 0.07
CA TRP A 185 -8.59 -16.17 0.77
C TRP A 185 -8.47 -16.79 2.15
N HIS A 186 -8.17 -15.94 3.13
CA HIS A 186 -8.16 -16.32 4.54
C HIS A 186 -8.72 -15.17 5.40
N ALA A 187 -9.18 -15.47 6.60
CA ALA A 187 -9.63 -14.41 7.51
C ALA A 187 -8.48 -13.41 7.77
N PRO A 188 -8.78 -12.10 7.88
CA PRO A 188 -10.12 -11.49 7.96
C PRO A 188 -10.76 -11.12 6.60
N TYR A 189 -10.26 -11.65 5.49
CA TYR A 189 -10.83 -11.46 4.14
C TYR A 189 -10.85 -10.00 3.67
N GLN A 190 -9.84 -9.24 4.02
CA GLN A 190 -9.75 -7.84 3.60
C GLN A 190 -9.40 -7.74 2.11
N PRO A 191 -10.18 -6.98 1.32
CA PRO A 191 -9.90 -6.78 -0.10
C PRO A 191 -8.57 -6.08 -0.36
N SER A 192 -8.08 -6.18 -1.60
CA SER A 192 -6.92 -5.43 -2.09
C SER A 192 -7.10 -3.92 -1.94
N TRP A 193 -6.00 -3.16 -1.95
CA TRP A 193 -6.07 -1.71 -1.89
C TRP A 193 -6.81 -1.11 -3.11
N ALA A 194 -6.71 -1.75 -4.27
CA ALA A 194 -7.44 -1.33 -5.47
C ALA A 194 -8.96 -1.44 -5.27
N GLU A 195 -9.42 -2.54 -4.67
CA GLU A 195 -10.81 -2.73 -4.32
C GLU A 195 -11.27 -1.76 -3.22
N LEU A 196 -10.46 -1.57 -2.18
CA LEU A 196 -10.77 -0.62 -1.10
C LEU A 196 -10.93 0.82 -1.61
N VAL A 197 -10.05 1.27 -2.51
CA VAL A 197 -10.16 2.60 -3.16
C VAL A 197 -11.42 2.68 -4.01
N THR A 198 -11.69 1.67 -4.81
CA THR A 198 -12.89 1.62 -5.69
C THR A 198 -14.18 1.71 -4.88
N ASN A 199 -14.28 0.90 -3.83
CA ASN A 199 -15.46 0.85 -2.97
C ASN A 199 -15.69 2.18 -2.25
N GLU A 200 -14.64 2.82 -1.76
CA GLU A 200 -14.77 4.12 -1.09
C GLU A 200 -15.16 5.22 -2.07
N LEU A 201 -14.59 5.23 -3.28
CA LEU A 201 -15.03 6.17 -4.32
C LEU A 201 -16.50 5.94 -4.71
N GLN A 202 -16.94 4.68 -4.84
CA GLN A 202 -18.35 4.36 -5.11
C GLN A 202 -19.28 4.87 -4.00
N ASN A 203 -18.86 4.75 -2.73
CA ASN A 203 -19.61 5.28 -1.59
C ASN A 203 -19.70 6.81 -1.62
N CYS A 204 -18.60 7.49 -1.96
CA CYS A 204 -18.56 8.95 -2.00
C CYS A 204 -19.28 9.54 -3.23
N TYR A 205 -19.32 8.79 -4.35
CA TYR A 205 -19.94 9.21 -5.60
C TYR A 205 -21.05 8.24 -6.04
N PRO A 206 -22.17 8.15 -5.30
CA PRO A 206 -23.19 7.12 -5.53
C PRO A 206 -23.96 7.27 -6.87
N LYS A 207 -23.83 8.41 -7.56
CA LYS A 207 -24.40 8.63 -8.89
C LYS A 207 -23.50 8.12 -10.02
N SER A 208 -22.25 7.82 -9.72
CA SER A 208 -21.31 7.25 -10.67
C SER A 208 -21.37 5.72 -10.61
N ASN A 209 -21.21 5.08 -11.76
CA ASN A 209 -20.97 3.66 -11.88
C ASN A 209 -19.46 3.47 -12.11
N ILE A 210 -18.70 3.13 -11.06
CA ILE A 210 -17.27 3.00 -11.16
C ILE A 210 -16.92 1.61 -11.71
N ILE A 211 -16.39 1.60 -12.92
CA ILE A 211 -15.95 0.38 -13.62
C ILE A 211 -14.46 0.23 -13.39
N LYS A 212 -14.12 -0.64 -12.44
CA LYS A 212 -12.73 -0.96 -12.10
C LYS A 212 -12.14 -1.97 -13.09
N THR A 213 -10.94 -1.71 -13.59
CA THR A 213 -10.12 -2.71 -14.27
C THR A 213 -8.73 -2.76 -13.61
N ASN A 214 -8.30 -3.94 -13.23
CA ASN A 214 -6.95 -4.18 -12.73
C ASN A 214 -6.10 -4.79 -13.85
N CYS A 215 -5.13 -4.01 -14.37
CA CYS A 215 -4.17 -4.40 -15.41
C CYS A 215 -2.78 -4.67 -14.81
N ALA A 216 -2.72 -4.99 -13.53
CA ALA A 216 -1.45 -5.30 -12.87
C ALA A 216 -0.95 -6.70 -13.21
N ALA A 217 0.38 -6.86 -13.20
CA ALA A 217 1.02 -8.15 -13.43
C ALA A 217 2.08 -8.43 -12.36
N GLY A 218 2.09 -9.66 -11.81
CA GLY A 218 3.09 -10.08 -10.83
C GLY A 218 4.49 -10.03 -11.40
N GLY A 219 5.45 -9.41 -10.68
CA GLY A 219 6.84 -9.28 -11.13
C GLY A 219 7.10 -8.20 -12.17
N ALA A 220 6.07 -7.53 -12.71
CA ALA A 220 6.23 -6.52 -13.73
C ALA A 220 7.04 -5.30 -13.23
N ASN A 221 7.97 -4.84 -14.04
CA ASN A 221 8.71 -3.61 -13.84
C ASN A 221 8.18 -2.48 -14.72
N MET A 222 8.71 -1.28 -14.58
CA MET A 222 8.27 -0.12 -15.37
C MET A 222 8.47 -0.28 -16.88
N GLN A 223 9.51 -1.01 -17.34
CA GLN A 223 9.75 -1.24 -18.76
C GLN A 223 8.68 -2.16 -19.36
N TRP A 224 8.32 -3.21 -18.62
CA TRP A 224 7.17 -4.05 -18.99
C TRP A 224 5.89 -3.21 -19.08
N GLY A 225 5.67 -2.34 -18.08
CA GLY A 225 4.52 -1.42 -18.08
C GLY A 225 4.49 -0.51 -19.30
N LYS A 226 5.65 0.03 -19.74
CA LYS A 226 5.74 0.83 -20.96
C LYS A 226 5.43 0.01 -22.23
N GLN A 227 5.92 -1.21 -22.32
CA GLN A 227 5.70 -2.08 -23.48
C GLN A 227 4.24 -2.45 -23.67
N HIS A 228 3.49 -2.64 -22.59
CA HIS A 228 2.12 -3.16 -22.62
C HIS A 228 1.03 -2.12 -22.34
N ALA A 229 1.38 -0.85 -22.09
CA ALA A 229 0.40 0.19 -21.77
C ALA A 229 -0.67 0.37 -22.87
N ASP A 230 -0.28 0.30 -24.15
CA ASP A 230 -1.21 0.46 -25.29
C ASP A 230 -2.21 -0.71 -25.39
N GLU A 231 -1.75 -1.91 -25.11
CA GLU A 231 -2.55 -3.14 -25.20
C GLU A 231 -3.45 -3.34 -23.98
N LEU A 232 -2.93 -3.05 -22.76
CA LEU A 232 -3.63 -3.38 -21.54
C LEU A 232 -4.47 -2.24 -20.98
N VAL A 233 -4.05 -0.97 -21.16
CA VAL A 233 -4.73 0.18 -20.55
C VAL A 233 -5.68 0.87 -21.53
N ASN A 234 -5.23 1.12 -22.76
CA ASN A 234 -5.99 1.91 -23.74
C ASN A 234 -7.36 1.30 -24.14
N PRO A 235 -7.55 -0.04 -24.21
CA PRO A 235 -8.86 -0.60 -24.57
C PRO A 235 -9.97 -0.24 -23.59
N HIS A 236 -9.63 0.12 -22.33
CA HIS A 236 -10.60 0.50 -21.32
C HIS A 236 -10.99 1.97 -21.35
N ASN A 237 -10.34 2.79 -22.18
CA ASN A 237 -10.60 4.23 -22.29
C ASN A 237 -10.72 4.92 -20.92
N PRO A 238 -9.68 4.84 -20.05
CA PRO A 238 -9.77 5.22 -18.65
C PRO A 238 -10.01 6.72 -18.44
N ASN A 239 -10.85 7.07 -17.48
CA ASN A 239 -10.94 8.43 -16.97
C ASN A 239 -9.78 8.74 -16.02
N LEU A 240 -9.40 7.76 -15.21
CA LEU A 240 -8.31 7.84 -14.25
C LEU A 240 -7.51 6.54 -14.29
N VAL A 241 -6.19 6.66 -14.36
CA VAL A 241 -5.25 5.55 -14.17
C VAL A 241 -4.51 5.74 -12.85
N ILE A 242 -4.55 4.72 -11.99
CA ILE A 242 -3.68 4.63 -10.82
C ILE A 242 -2.47 3.78 -11.23
N LEU A 243 -1.32 4.44 -11.42
CA LEU A 243 -0.09 3.87 -11.95
C LEU A 243 0.90 3.60 -10.81
N ALA A 244 1.24 2.34 -10.58
CA ALA A 244 1.98 1.90 -9.40
C ALA A 244 3.07 0.88 -9.74
N PHE A 245 4.09 1.32 -10.47
CA PHE A 245 5.34 0.58 -10.69
C PHE A 245 6.46 1.15 -9.83
N GLY A 246 7.46 0.32 -9.48
CA GLY A 246 8.65 0.76 -8.79
C GLY A 246 9.32 -0.34 -7.97
N MET A 247 8.57 -1.23 -7.34
CA MET A 247 9.14 -2.28 -6.49
C MET A 247 10.13 -3.16 -7.27
N ASN A 248 9.77 -3.58 -8.48
CA ASN A 248 10.62 -4.37 -9.36
C ASN A 248 11.58 -3.53 -10.23
N SER A 249 11.62 -2.22 -10.01
CA SER A 249 12.50 -1.25 -10.67
C SER A 249 13.35 -0.48 -9.66
N MET A 250 13.44 -0.95 -8.42
CA MET A 250 14.04 -0.19 -7.31
C MET A 250 15.52 0.15 -7.49
N GLN A 251 16.23 -0.53 -8.41
CA GLN A 251 17.64 -0.27 -8.71
C GLN A 251 17.82 0.68 -9.91
N GLU A 252 16.75 0.99 -10.63
CA GLU A 252 16.79 1.86 -11.80
C GLU A 252 17.03 3.32 -11.39
N HIS A 253 17.86 4.03 -12.14
CA HIS A 253 18.08 5.45 -11.91
C HIS A 253 16.79 6.25 -12.01
N ALA A 254 16.69 7.30 -11.20
CA ALA A 254 15.48 8.11 -11.13
C ALA A 254 15.13 8.81 -12.46
N ASP A 255 16.12 9.17 -13.27
CA ASP A 255 15.88 9.81 -14.57
C ASP A 255 15.32 8.80 -15.59
N ASP A 256 15.87 7.58 -15.67
CA ASP A 256 15.36 6.49 -16.51
C ASP A 256 13.94 6.08 -16.09
N TYR A 257 13.71 6.04 -14.77
CA TYR A 257 12.40 5.79 -14.20
C TYR A 257 11.40 6.90 -14.60
N GLN A 258 11.79 8.17 -14.47
CA GLN A 258 10.99 9.33 -14.84
C GLN A 258 10.57 9.26 -16.32
N ASP A 259 11.53 9.04 -17.21
CA ASP A 259 11.30 8.98 -18.65
C ASP A 259 10.37 7.83 -19.05
N THR A 260 10.52 6.70 -18.38
CA THR A 260 9.67 5.53 -18.63
C THR A 260 8.24 5.75 -18.15
N ILE A 261 8.04 6.28 -16.95
CA ILE A 261 6.71 6.60 -16.42
C ILE A 261 6.03 7.68 -17.30
N LEU A 262 6.78 8.71 -17.69
CA LEU A 262 6.27 9.74 -18.60
C LEU A 262 5.86 9.15 -19.96
N SER A 263 6.63 8.18 -20.48
CA SER A 263 6.30 7.48 -21.73
C SER A 263 4.98 6.69 -21.58
N ILE A 264 4.72 6.03 -20.46
CA ILE A 264 3.45 5.34 -20.20
C ILE A 264 2.28 6.33 -20.27
N ILE A 265 2.40 7.46 -19.58
CA ILE A 265 1.38 8.53 -19.61
C ILE A 265 1.12 8.99 -21.05
N GLN A 266 2.17 9.22 -21.83
CA GLN A 266 2.07 9.68 -23.23
C GLN A 266 1.40 8.62 -24.13
N ILE A 267 1.71 7.33 -23.95
CA ILE A 267 1.08 6.23 -24.69
C ILE A 267 -0.43 6.22 -24.45
N VAL A 268 -0.85 6.35 -23.20
CA VAL A 268 -2.27 6.37 -22.87
C VAL A 268 -2.94 7.65 -23.40
N ARG A 269 -2.34 8.81 -23.19
CA ARG A 269 -2.91 10.10 -23.62
C ARG A 269 -2.92 10.30 -25.13
N LYS A 270 -2.12 9.56 -25.87
CA LYS A 270 -2.19 9.56 -27.35
C LYS A 270 -3.56 9.11 -27.86
N LYS A 271 -4.20 8.16 -27.16
CA LYS A 271 -5.54 7.67 -27.50
C LYS A 271 -6.64 8.32 -26.65
N ASN A 272 -6.34 8.66 -25.41
CA ASN A 272 -7.26 9.31 -24.49
C ASN A 272 -6.61 10.56 -23.84
N PRO A 273 -6.65 11.72 -24.54
CA PRO A 273 -6.00 12.96 -24.09
C PRO A 273 -6.51 13.50 -22.76
N ASP A 274 -7.72 13.12 -22.35
CA ASP A 274 -8.35 13.58 -21.13
C ASP A 274 -8.07 12.68 -19.90
N CYS A 275 -7.36 11.57 -20.09
CA CYS A 275 -7.00 10.67 -19.03
C CYS A 275 -6.11 11.34 -17.98
N GLU A 276 -6.50 11.25 -16.72
CA GLU A 276 -5.73 11.74 -15.58
C GLU A 276 -5.04 10.57 -14.85
N PHE A 277 -4.01 10.90 -14.05
CA PHE A 277 -3.16 9.88 -13.41
C PHE A 277 -2.90 10.18 -11.95
N ILE A 278 -2.91 9.11 -11.13
CA ILE A 278 -2.30 9.10 -9.81
C ILE A 278 -1.07 8.19 -9.88
N LEU A 279 0.11 8.76 -9.66
CA LEU A 279 1.37 8.04 -9.61
C LEU A 279 1.64 7.60 -8.18
N VAL A 280 1.69 6.30 -7.95
CA VAL A 280 1.87 5.74 -6.60
C VAL A 280 3.33 5.33 -6.42
N SER A 281 4.02 5.94 -5.46
CA SER A 281 5.35 5.46 -5.08
C SER A 281 5.22 4.16 -4.25
N PRO A 282 6.11 3.17 -4.45
CA PRO A 282 6.03 1.92 -3.70
C PRO A 282 6.39 2.10 -2.22
N MET A 283 5.92 1.17 -1.38
CA MET A 283 6.36 1.07 0.01
C MET A 283 7.87 0.81 0.12
N ILE A 284 8.40 0.94 1.32
CA ILE A 284 9.78 0.54 1.62
C ILE A 284 9.80 -0.99 1.78
N PRO A 285 10.60 -1.72 0.98
CA PRO A 285 10.81 -3.14 1.18
C PRO A 285 11.68 -3.40 2.42
N ASN A 286 11.84 -4.66 2.81
CA ASN A 286 12.65 -5.05 3.95
C ASN A 286 14.10 -4.52 3.82
N PRO A 287 14.53 -3.55 4.65
CA PRO A 287 15.84 -2.91 4.53
C PRO A 287 17.00 -3.82 4.91
N ASP A 288 16.73 -4.94 5.57
CA ASP A 288 17.76 -5.90 5.96
C ASP A 288 18.25 -6.75 4.77
N ILE A 289 17.50 -6.79 3.66
CA ILE A 289 17.88 -7.55 2.47
C ILE A 289 18.95 -6.80 1.67
N LEU A 290 20.08 -7.45 1.40
CA LEU A 290 21.24 -6.84 0.73
C LEU A 290 20.92 -6.25 -0.64
N SER A 291 20.14 -6.95 -1.46
CA SER A 291 19.76 -6.48 -2.80
C SER A 291 18.83 -5.28 -2.78
N PHE A 292 18.21 -4.96 -1.63
CA PHE A 292 17.32 -3.81 -1.45
C PHE A 292 18.06 -2.60 -0.85
N GLN A 293 19.28 -2.79 -0.39
CA GLN A 293 20.10 -1.69 0.08
C GLN A 293 20.52 -0.79 -1.10
N ASN A 294 20.66 0.50 -0.83
CA ASN A 294 20.99 1.50 -1.85
C ASN A 294 19.98 1.58 -3.02
N ASN A 295 18.70 1.18 -2.79
CA ASN A 295 17.66 1.33 -3.78
C ASN A 295 17.39 2.82 -4.09
N GLN A 296 16.73 3.06 -5.24
CA GLN A 296 16.42 4.40 -5.74
C GLN A 296 14.99 4.87 -5.41
N LEU A 297 14.24 4.13 -4.58
CA LEU A 297 12.78 4.38 -4.39
C LEU A 297 12.46 5.81 -3.94
N LEU A 298 13.27 6.39 -3.02
CA LEU A 298 13.08 7.79 -2.62
C LEU A 298 13.35 8.77 -3.77
N ASN A 299 14.37 8.52 -4.59
CA ASN A 299 14.68 9.35 -5.74
C ASN A 299 13.63 9.17 -6.85
N GLN A 300 13.13 7.94 -7.01
CA GLN A 300 12.01 7.65 -7.91
C GLN A 300 10.73 8.39 -7.48
N GLN A 301 10.41 8.43 -6.17
CA GLN A 301 9.30 9.27 -5.70
C GLN A 301 9.49 10.74 -6.04
N LYS A 302 10.71 11.29 -5.89
CA LYS A 302 11.01 12.67 -6.32
C LYS A 302 10.82 12.86 -7.82
N ALA A 303 11.16 11.84 -8.63
CA ALA A 303 10.93 11.86 -10.07
C ALA A 303 9.42 11.88 -10.42
N LEU A 304 8.58 11.15 -9.67
CA LEU A 304 7.13 11.23 -9.82
C LEU A 304 6.60 12.65 -9.57
N TYR A 305 7.11 13.34 -8.55
CA TYR A 305 6.73 14.75 -8.31
C TYR A 305 7.17 15.67 -9.47
N LYS A 306 8.37 15.48 -10.02
CA LYS A 306 8.80 16.26 -11.20
C LYS A 306 7.85 16.06 -12.40
N ILE A 307 7.35 14.84 -12.62
CA ILE A 307 6.32 14.58 -13.65
C ILE A 307 5.05 15.36 -13.32
N SER A 308 4.53 15.21 -12.09
CA SER A 308 3.31 15.88 -11.64
C SER A 308 3.40 17.42 -11.80
N ASP A 309 4.56 18.01 -11.52
CA ASP A 309 4.79 19.45 -11.64
C ASP A 309 4.92 19.91 -13.09
N SER A 310 5.28 19.02 -14.02
CA SER A 310 5.55 19.34 -15.40
C SER A 310 4.36 19.17 -16.34
N ILE A 311 3.39 18.33 -16.00
CA ILE A 311 2.22 18.04 -16.85
C ILE A 311 0.92 18.06 -16.03
N GLY A 312 -0.13 18.69 -16.60
CA GLY A 312 -1.45 18.73 -15.94
C GLY A 312 -2.15 17.37 -15.89
N GLY A 313 -3.10 17.21 -14.95
CA GLY A 313 -3.88 15.98 -14.79
C GLY A 313 -3.08 14.81 -14.24
N VAL A 314 -2.04 15.08 -13.46
CA VAL A 314 -1.18 14.07 -12.81
C VAL A 314 -0.88 14.51 -11.38
N CYS A 315 -1.04 13.61 -10.43
CA CYS A 315 -0.62 13.83 -9.05
C CYS A 315 0.10 12.62 -8.47
N VAL A 316 0.68 12.75 -7.30
CA VAL A 316 1.47 11.70 -6.64
C VAL A 316 0.78 11.25 -5.35
N ALA A 317 0.61 9.94 -5.19
CA ALA A 317 0.30 9.32 -3.91
C ALA A 317 1.61 8.83 -3.25
N PRO A 318 2.12 9.54 -2.25
CA PRO A 318 3.47 9.36 -1.73
C PRO A 318 3.54 8.25 -0.67
N VAL A 319 3.21 7.01 -1.05
CA VAL A 319 3.20 5.85 -0.15
C VAL A 319 4.57 5.63 0.50
N HIS A 320 5.66 5.81 -0.26
CA HIS A 320 7.03 5.69 0.28
C HIS A 320 7.25 6.59 1.51
N SER A 321 6.84 7.86 1.42
CA SER A 321 6.98 8.80 2.54
C SER A 321 6.13 8.40 3.75
N VAL A 322 4.92 7.89 3.53
CA VAL A 322 4.09 7.38 4.62
C VAL A 322 4.75 6.19 5.30
N PHE A 323 5.33 5.26 4.54
CA PHE A 323 6.06 4.11 5.11
C PHE A 323 7.34 4.54 5.86
N GLN A 324 8.04 5.58 5.41
CA GLN A 324 9.15 6.16 6.19
C GLN A 324 8.69 6.60 7.59
N GLU A 325 7.53 7.23 7.68
CA GLU A 325 6.96 7.63 8.97
C GLU A 325 6.55 6.43 9.84
N LEU A 326 5.93 5.40 9.25
CA LEU A 326 5.59 4.19 9.99
C LEU A 326 6.84 3.56 10.63
N ILE A 327 7.93 3.45 9.87
CA ILE A 327 9.21 2.93 10.36
C ILE A 327 9.82 3.85 11.42
N ALA A 328 9.79 5.17 11.21
CA ALA A 328 10.27 6.16 12.19
C ALA A 328 9.47 6.11 13.50
N HIS A 329 8.19 5.73 13.44
CA HIS A 329 7.34 5.51 14.62
C HIS A 329 7.51 4.14 15.26
N GLY A 330 8.44 3.29 14.75
CA GLY A 330 8.84 2.03 15.38
C GLY A 330 8.21 0.78 14.77
N LYS A 331 7.52 0.90 13.63
CA LYS A 331 7.04 -0.27 12.89
C LYS A 331 8.20 -0.94 12.14
N ASN A 332 8.13 -2.25 12.01
CA ASN A 332 9.12 -3.04 11.28
C ASN A 332 8.45 -3.88 10.17
N TYR A 333 9.25 -4.49 9.31
CA TYR A 333 8.73 -5.22 8.15
C TYR A 333 7.93 -6.48 8.51
N LEU A 334 8.15 -7.11 9.68
CA LEU A 334 7.31 -8.22 10.18
C LEU A 334 5.90 -7.75 10.52
N GLU A 335 5.71 -6.47 10.78
CA GLU A 335 4.43 -5.83 11.09
C GLU A 335 3.80 -5.17 9.86
N LEU A 336 4.58 -4.89 8.81
CA LEU A 336 4.13 -4.15 7.63
C LEU A 336 3.94 -5.03 6.39
N THR A 337 4.45 -6.26 6.39
CA THR A 337 4.39 -7.14 5.21
C THR A 337 3.68 -8.46 5.50
N GLY A 338 3.13 -9.07 4.46
CA GLY A 338 2.58 -10.43 4.51
C GLY A 338 3.61 -11.52 4.20
N ASN A 339 4.77 -11.15 3.60
CA ASN A 339 5.79 -12.10 3.13
C ASN A 339 7.21 -11.86 3.70
N CYS A 340 7.37 -11.01 4.71
CA CYS A 340 8.66 -10.58 5.27
C CYS A 340 9.58 -9.81 4.30
N ILE A 341 9.15 -9.52 3.09
CA ILE A 341 10.00 -8.97 2.02
C ILE A 341 9.50 -7.61 1.54
N ASN A 342 8.40 -7.58 0.78
CA ASN A 342 7.97 -6.38 0.06
C ASN A 342 6.48 -6.30 -0.24
N HIS A 343 5.69 -7.35 0.02
CA HIS A 343 4.25 -7.29 -0.18
C HIS A 343 3.54 -6.81 1.09
N PRO A 344 2.65 -5.82 1.00
CA PRO A 344 1.95 -5.25 2.14
C PRO A 344 0.96 -6.26 2.75
N ASN A 345 0.91 -6.36 4.08
CA ASN A 345 -0.18 -7.04 4.78
C ASN A 345 -1.45 -6.16 4.78
N ASP A 346 -2.54 -6.65 5.37
CA ASP A 346 -3.83 -5.95 5.40
C ASP A 346 -3.76 -4.53 5.97
N PHE A 347 -2.95 -4.29 6.99
CA PHE A 347 -2.75 -2.94 7.52
C PHE A 347 -2.08 -2.04 6.48
N SER A 348 -1.01 -2.50 5.89
CA SER A 348 -0.26 -1.76 4.87
C SER A 348 -1.06 -1.58 3.58
N VAL A 349 -1.91 -2.53 3.22
CA VAL A 349 -2.91 -2.41 2.14
C VAL A 349 -3.88 -1.25 2.44
N ARG A 350 -4.34 -1.10 3.69
CA ARG A 350 -5.14 0.07 4.09
C ARG A 350 -4.36 1.38 4.00
N ILE A 351 -3.06 1.38 4.32
CA ILE A 351 -2.20 2.56 4.18
C ILE A 351 -2.10 3.01 2.73
N TYR A 352 -1.94 2.07 1.77
CA TYR A 352 -2.01 2.39 0.34
C TYR A 352 -3.34 3.07 -0.01
N ALA A 353 -4.46 2.44 0.35
CA ALA A 353 -5.78 2.99 0.08
C ALA A 353 -5.99 4.36 0.75
N GLN A 354 -5.60 4.52 2.01
CA GLN A 354 -5.70 5.80 2.75
C GLN A 354 -4.88 6.90 2.08
N THR A 355 -3.66 6.59 1.59
CA THR A 355 -2.78 7.55 0.92
C THR A 355 -3.40 8.03 -0.40
N ILE A 356 -3.91 7.12 -1.21
CA ILE A 356 -4.56 7.45 -2.49
C ILE A 356 -5.84 8.25 -2.25
N LEU A 357 -6.66 7.83 -1.28
CA LEU A 357 -7.90 8.50 -0.94
C LEU A 357 -7.67 9.88 -0.29
N GLU A 358 -6.55 10.10 0.39
CA GLU A 358 -6.19 11.43 0.89
C GLU A 358 -5.88 12.39 -0.26
N VAL A 359 -5.12 11.93 -1.25
CA VAL A 359 -4.82 12.71 -2.46
C VAL A 359 -6.08 13.03 -3.25
N LEU A 360 -6.98 12.06 -3.41
CA LEU A 360 -8.28 12.23 -4.06
C LEU A 360 -9.26 13.07 -3.21
N ASN A 361 -9.12 13.03 -1.89
CA ASN A 361 -10.01 13.67 -0.92
C ASN A 361 -11.50 13.69 -1.33
N PRO A 362 -12.13 12.52 -1.56
CA PRO A 362 -13.45 12.43 -2.17
C PRO A 362 -14.59 13.05 -1.34
N ASN A 363 -14.31 13.35 -0.06
CA ASN A 363 -15.24 14.01 0.87
C ASN A 363 -15.05 15.54 0.93
N ALA A 364 -14.13 16.12 0.13
CA ALA A 364 -13.96 17.56 0.08
C ALA A 364 -15.18 18.24 -0.55
N ASP A 365 -15.44 19.49 -0.14
CA ASP A 365 -16.42 20.32 -0.82
C ASP A 365 -15.93 20.65 -2.24
N THR A 366 -16.52 19.98 -3.22
CA THR A 366 -16.16 20.15 -4.63
C THR A 366 -16.84 21.34 -5.30
N ASN A 367 -17.69 22.11 -4.59
CA ASN A 367 -18.39 23.27 -5.14
C ASN A 367 -17.42 24.34 -5.66
N THR A 368 -16.20 24.41 -5.11
CA THR A 368 -15.14 25.32 -5.58
C THR A 368 -14.50 24.90 -6.89
N LEU A 369 -14.60 23.61 -7.25
CA LEU A 369 -14.03 23.04 -8.49
C LEU A 369 -15.03 23.02 -9.65
N LEU A 370 -16.32 23.15 -9.35
CA LEU A 370 -17.35 23.26 -10.38
C LEU A 370 -17.50 24.72 -10.79
N PRO A 371 -17.61 25.02 -12.12
CA PRO A 371 -17.90 26.37 -12.55
C PRO A 371 -19.18 26.85 -11.85
N GLN A 372 -19.12 28.00 -11.19
CA GLN A 372 -20.32 28.65 -10.68
C GLN A 372 -21.26 28.78 -11.88
N LYS A 373 -22.43 28.10 -11.83
CA LYS A 373 -23.48 28.40 -12.79
C LYS A 373 -23.73 29.89 -12.70
N ASP A 374 -23.46 30.62 -13.78
CA ASP A 374 -23.81 32.02 -13.88
C ASP A 374 -25.22 32.18 -13.32
N LYS A 375 -25.30 32.92 -12.23
CA LYS A 375 -26.57 33.45 -11.76
C LYS A 375 -26.99 34.49 -12.84
N GLN A 376 -27.53 34.01 -13.94
CA GLN A 376 -28.29 34.86 -14.81
C GLN A 376 -29.68 35.01 -14.18
N ASN A 377 -29.95 36.25 -13.84
CA ASN A 377 -31.20 36.81 -13.33
C ASN A 377 -32.45 36.41 -14.16
#